data_e4a9c63ceda337a511f5d6ca81ac97ce
#
_entry.id   e4a9c63ceda337a511f5d6ca81ac97ce
#
_cell.length_a   1.000
_cell.length_b   1.000
_cell.length_c   1.000
_cell.angle_alpha   90.00
_cell.angle_beta   90.00
_cell.angle_gamma   90.00
#
_symmetry.space_group_name_H-M   'P 1'
#
loop_
_entity.id
_entity.type
_entity.pdbx_description
1 polymer ?
#
loop_
_entity_poly.entity_id
_entity_poly.type
_entity_poly.pdbx_seq_one_letter_code
_entity_poly.pdbx_strand_id
1 'polypeptide(L)'
;GTERLQAGGYFRAKLAQENLIKSGGVPYTVVRATQFFEFVPAIAQTATTGTEVRLSPALMQPIVSDDVAALLADFVPGSPRQGFVEIAGPDQIRMDELVRRLLRATNDPRRVVVDPAAGYFGGIPVDDRSLVPAAGARLGAVHFDDWLRQGGARK
;
A
#
# COMPACT_ATOMS: atom_id res chain seq x y z
N GLY A 1 -1.06 -8.64 6.37
CA GLY A 1 -1.70 -8.64 5.14
C GLY A 1 -1.18 -9.54 4.04
N THR A 2 0.15 -9.73 3.89
CA THR A 2 0.74 -10.52 2.77
C THR A 2 0.17 -11.96 2.68
N GLU A 3 -0.08 -12.58 3.81
CA GLU A 3 -0.66 -13.93 3.92
C GLU A 3 -2.11 -14.02 3.42
N ARG A 4 -2.84 -12.92 3.29
CA ARG A 4 -4.22 -12.87 2.80
C ARG A 4 -4.30 -12.68 1.28
N LEU A 5 -3.21 -12.22 0.64
CA LEU A 5 -3.16 -11.86 -0.77
C LEU A 5 -2.41 -12.89 -1.63
N GLN A 6 -2.37 -14.16 -1.21
CA GLN A 6 -1.60 -15.22 -1.86
C GLN A 6 -2.06 -15.57 -3.29
N ALA A 7 -3.23 -15.11 -3.74
CA ALA A 7 -3.64 -15.20 -5.13
C ALA A 7 -2.63 -14.49 -6.09
N GLY A 8 -1.93 -13.45 -5.61
CA GLY A 8 -0.90 -12.74 -6.36
C GLY A 8 0.50 -13.38 -6.22
N GLY A 9 1.21 -13.58 -7.34
CA GLY A 9 2.57 -14.13 -7.34
C GLY A 9 3.57 -13.32 -6.50
N TYR A 10 3.45 -12.00 -6.54
CA TYR A 10 4.26 -11.08 -5.73
C TYR A 10 4.13 -11.38 -4.22
N PHE A 11 2.91 -11.51 -3.70
CA PHE A 11 2.69 -11.75 -2.28
C PHE A 11 3.17 -13.13 -1.83
N ARG A 12 3.06 -14.16 -2.71
CA ARG A 12 3.66 -15.48 -2.44
C ARG A 12 5.19 -15.39 -2.34
N ALA A 13 5.83 -14.64 -3.26
CA ALA A 13 7.28 -14.43 -3.23
C ALA A 13 7.72 -13.69 -1.96
N LYS A 14 6.97 -12.66 -1.52
CA LYS A 14 7.24 -11.95 -0.26
C LYS A 14 7.11 -12.86 0.96
N LEU A 15 6.10 -13.71 1.01
CA LEU A 15 5.94 -14.67 2.10
C LEU A 15 7.09 -15.70 2.13
N ALA A 16 7.51 -16.20 0.97
CA ALA A 16 8.67 -17.08 0.85
C ALA A 16 9.96 -16.40 1.33
N GLN A 17 10.18 -15.13 0.94
CA GLN A 17 11.30 -14.31 1.41
C GLN A 17 11.32 -14.18 2.94
N GLU A 18 10.17 -13.86 3.57
CA GLU A 18 10.08 -13.78 5.01
C GLU A 18 10.38 -15.13 5.71
N ASN A 19 9.90 -16.24 5.14
CA ASN A 19 10.19 -17.57 5.68
C ASN A 19 11.68 -17.92 5.61
N LEU A 20 12.37 -17.55 4.52
CA LEU A 20 13.82 -17.71 4.42
C LEU A 20 14.56 -16.88 5.46
N ILE A 21 14.16 -15.62 5.68
CA ILE A 21 14.74 -14.78 6.73
C ILE A 21 14.55 -15.42 8.13
N LYS A 22 13.35 -15.90 8.41
CA LYS A 22 13.02 -16.55 9.70
C LYS A 22 13.86 -17.81 9.96
N SER A 23 14.13 -18.60 8.91
CA SER A 23 14.90 -19.86 9.01
C SER A 23 16.41 -19.65 8.94
N GLY A 24 16.89 -18.44 8.60
CA GLY A 24 18.30 -18.17 8.34
C GLY A 24 19.22 -18.09 9.55
N GLY A 25 18.69 -18.16 10.77
CA GLY A 25 19.49 -18.12 12.01
C GLY A 25 20.14 -16.76 12.34
N VAL A 26 19.94 -15.75 11.52
CA VAL A 26 20.43 -14.38 11.74
C VAL A 26 19.39 -13.57 12.49
N PRO A 27 19.76 -12.79 13.52
CA PRO A 27 18.83 -11.87 14.17
C PRO A 27 18.21 -10.89 13.18
N TYR A 28 16.85 -10.73 13.21
CA TYR A 28 16.13 -9.93 12.23
C TYR A 28 14.97 -9.12 12.81
N THR A 29 14.58 -8.09 12.08
CA THR A 29 13.28 -7.43 12.19
C THR A 29 12.74 -7.23 10.76
N VAL A 30 11.59 -7.81 10.44
CA VAL A 30 10.91 -7.56 9.16
C VAL A 30 10.00 -6.34 9.33
N VAL A 31 10.20 -5.30 8.53
CA VAL A 31 9.27 -4.16 8.47
C VAL A 31 8.36 -4.35 7.27
N ARG A 32 7.06 -4.44 7.51
CA ARG A 32 6.01 -4.54 6.49
C ARG A 32 5.37 -3.17 6.32
N ALA A 33 5.60 -2.54 5.18
CA ALA A 33 4.89 -1.31 4.81
C ALA A 33 3.61 -1.63 4.04
N THR A 34 2.59 -0.82 4.22
CA THR A 34 1.42 -0.80 3.34
C THR A 34 1.80 -0.22 1.97
N GLN A 35 0.84 -0.08 1.06
CA GLN A 35 1.10 0.43 -0.29
C GLN A 35 1.66 1.85 -0.24
N PHE A 36 2.55 2.17 -1.18
CA PHE A 36 3.12 3.52 -1.23
C PHE A 36 2.22 4.47 -2.03
N PHE A 37 2.20 5.76 -1.66
CA PHE A 37 1.50 6.80 -2.42
C PHE A 37 1.95 6.83 -3.88
N GLU A 38 3.23 6.62 -4.12
CA GLU A 38 3.87 6.62 -5.44
C GLU A 38 3.35 5.49 -6.36
N PHE A 39 2.71 4.45 -5.82
CA PHE A 39 2.09 3.38 -6.59
C PHE A 39 0.63 3.65 -6.97
N VAL A 40 -0.01 4.68 -6.41
CA VAL A 40 -1.42 4.97 -6.70
C VAL A 40 -1.66 5.26 -8.20
N PRO A 41 -0.77 5.96 -8.93
CA PRO A 41 -0.88 6.10 -10.39
C PRO A 41 -0.86 4.75 -11.12
N ALA A 42 -0.02 3.80 -10.70
CA ALA A 42 0.04 2.47 -11.30
C ALA A 42 -1.23 1.64 -11.00
N ILE A 43 -1.81 1.78 -9.81
CA ILE A 43 -3.11 1.17 -9.47
C ILE A 43 -4.19 1.71 -10.43
N ALA A 44 -4.25 3.02 -10.62
CA ALA A 44 -5.19 3.64 -11.56
C ALA A 44 -4.97 3.12 -12.98
N GLN A 45 -3.72 3.05 -13.44
CA GLN A 45 -3.37 2.60 -14.79
C GLN A 45 -3.76 1.14 -15.04
N THR A 46 -3.47 0.24 -14.12
CA THR A 46 -3.80 -1.20 -14.27
C THR A 46 -5.30 -1.48 -14.22
N ALA A 47 -6.07 -0.60 -13.57
CA ALA A 47 -7.53 -0.69 -13.47
C ALA A 47 -8.27 0.05 -14.60
N THR A 48 -7.53 0.63 -15.58
CA THR A 48 -8.11 1.44 -16.65
C THR A 48 -8.49 0.58 -17.85
N THR A 49 -9.71 0.80 -18.34
CA THR A 49 -10.19 0.32 -19.65
C THR A 49 -10.83 1.50 -20.39
N GLY A 50 -10.25 1.93 -21.50
CA GLY A 50 -10.66 3.14 -22.20
C GLY A 50 -10.53 4.37 -21.31
N THR A 51 -11.63 5.04 -21.01
CA THR A 51 -11.69 6.22 -20.14
C THR A 51 -12.19 5.92 -18.72
N GLU A 52 -12.41 4.64 -18.39
CA GLU A 52 -12.90 4.22 -17.07
C GLU A 52 -11.81 3.54 -16.25
N VAL A 53 -11.73 3.90 -14.96
CA VAL A 53 -10.89 3.25 -13.96
C VAL A 53 -11.81 2.47 -13.02
N ARG A 54 -11.84 1.12 -13.13
CA ARG A 54 -12.72 0.26 -12.32
C ARG A 54 -12.01 -0.21 -11.07
N LEU A 55 -12.55 0.15 -9.90
CA LEU A 55 -11.89 -0.09 -8.62
C LEU A 55 -12.85 -0.61 -7.56
N SER A 56 -12.34 -1.53 -6.75
CA SER A 56 -13.00 -1.97 -5.52
C SER A 56 -13.17 -0.80 -4.53
N PRO A 57 -14.26 -0.77 -3.75
CA PRO A 57 -14.41 0.17 -2.62
C PRO A 57 -13.59 -0.23 -1.38
N ALA A 58 -12.81 -1.31 -1.43
CA ALA A 58 -12.00 -1.79 -0.31
C ALA A 58 -11.08 -0.72 0.26
N LEU A 59 -10.88 -0.74 1.59
CA LEU A 59 -10.02 0.21 2.28
C LEU A 59 -8.54 -0.04 1.97
N MET A 60 -7.80 1.05 1.83
CA MET A 60 -6.34 1.10 1.78
C MET A 60 -5.82 2.06 2.86
N GLN A 61 -4.61 1.85 3.31
CA GLN A 61 -3.93 2.76 4.24
C GLN A 61 -2.49 3.02 3.74
N PRO A 62 -2.35 3.67 2.56
CA PRO A 62 -1.05 3.83 1.93
C PRO A 62 -0.16 4.83 2.70
N ILE A 63 1.15 4.74 2.48
CA ILE A 63 2.20 5.53 3.14
C ILE A 63 3.12 6.15 2.09
N VAL A 64 3.67 7.34 2.34
CA VAL A 64 4.71 7.90 1.47
C VAL A 64 6.06 7.22 1.70
N SER A 65 6.87 7.08 0.64
CA SER A 65 8.18 6.42 0.72
C SER A 65 9.14 7.08 1.71
N ASP A 66 9.10 8.40 1.86
CA ASP A 66 9.94 9.15 2.81
C ASP A 66 9.61 8.80 4.26
N ASP A 67 8.33 8.64 4.62
CA ASP A 67 7.93 8.17 5.95
C ASP A 67 8.40 6.73 6.20
N VAL A 68 8.37 5.87 5.17
CA VAL A 68 8.93 4.52 5.28
C VAL A 68 10.41 4.56 5.62
N ALA A 69 11.18 5.41 4.92
CA ALA A 69 12.61 5.57 5.17
C ALA A 69 12.88 6.08 6.60
N ALA A 70 12.14 7.09 7.05
CA ALA A 70 12.26 7.64 8.40
C ALA A 70 11.93 6.59 9.48
N LEU A 71 10.81 5.87 9.32
CA LEU A 71 10.42 4.82 10.27
C LEU A 71 11.39 3.63 10.28
N LEU A 72 12.00 3.28 9.12
CA LEU A 72 13.04 2.25 9.05
C LEU A 72 14.27 2.67 9.84
N ALA A 73 14.71 3.93 9.73
CA ALA A 73 15.86 4.44 10.46
C ALA A 73 15.71 4.29 11.99
N ASP A 74 14.48 4.38 12.52
CA ASP A 74 14.20 4.17 13.93
C ASP A 74 14.45 2.73 14.42
N PHE A 75 14.40 1.74 13.52
CA PHE A 75 14.63 0.34 13.88
C PHE A 75 16.10 -0.07 13.83
N VAL A 76 16.95 0.66 13.08
CA VAL A 76 18.37 0.31 12.87
C VAL A 76 19.18 0.26 14.17
N PRO A 77 19.08 1.25 15.10
CA PRO A 77 19.86 1.23 16.34
C PRO A 77 19.32 0.25 17.40
N GLY A 78 18.17 -0.37 17.17
CA GLY A 78 17.49 -1.24 18.12
C GLY A 78 17.91 -2.70 18.05
N SER A 79 17.61 -3.46 19.11
CA SER A 79 17.77 -4.91 19.08
C SER A 79 16.78 -5.55 18.11
N PRO A 80 17.20 -6.59 17.35
CA PRO A 80 16.33 -7.34 16.46
C PRO A 80 15.14 -7.96 17.22
N ARG A 81 13.93 -7.80 16.65
CA ARG A 81 12.68 -8.25 17.32
C ARG A 81 12.35 -9.70 17.10
N GLN A 82 13.07 -10.41 16.23
CA GLN A 82 12.78 -11.78 15.80
C GLN A 82 11.32 -11.95 15.32
N GLY A 83 10.83 -10.94 14.62
CA GLY A 83 9.44 -10.85 14.19
C GLY A 83 9.24 -9.78 13.13
N PHE A 84 7.98 -9.37 12.95
CA PHE A 84 7.64 -8.29 12.03
C PHE A 84 7.02 -7.08 12.77
N VAL A 85 7.14 -5.92 12.15
CA VAL A 85 6.47 -4.67 12.53
C VAL A 85 5.73 -4.17 11.30
N GLU A 86 4.51 -3.71 11.47
CA GLU A 86 3.76 -3.07 10.39
C GLU A 86 3.88 -1.55 10.50
N ILE A 87 4.04 -0.90 9.34
CA ILE A 87 4.01 0.55 9.19
C ILE A 87 2.99 0.93 8.11
N ALA A 88 2.30 2.04 8.30
CA ALA A 88 1.27 2.52 7.39
C ALA A 88 1.19 4.05 7.39
N GLY A 89 0.52 4.62 6.42
CA GLY A 89 0.16 6.04 6.44
C GLY A 89 -0.91 6.35 7.50
N PRO A 90 -1.18 7.63 7.74
CA PRO A 90 -2.12 8.06 8.79
C PRO A 90 -3.58 7.79 8.42
N ASP A 91 -3.92 7.72 7.12
CA ASP A 91 -5.29 7.72 6.64
C ASP A 91 -5.72 6.38 6.06
N GLN A 92 -6.88 5.88 6.50
CA GLN A 92 -7.61 4.82 5.81
C GLN A 92 -8.54 5.46 4.77
N ILE A 93 -8.35 5.13 3.50
CA ILE A 93 -9.10 5.71 2.38
C ILE A 93 -9.57 4.57 1.48
N ARG A 94 -10.79 4.64 0.98
CA ARG A 94 -11.29 3.70 -0.04
C ARG A 94 -10.46 3.81 -1.31
N MET A 95 -10.15 2.70 -1.95
CA MET A 95 -9.32 2.65 -3.16
C MET A 95 -9.90 3.54 -4.29
N ASP A 96 -11.21 3.48 -4.50
CA ASP A 96 -11.89 4.31 -5.50
C ASP A 96 -11.77 5.82 -5.19
N GLU A 97 -11.86 6.21 -3.92
CA GLU A 97 -11.72 7.61 -3.51
C GLU A 97 -10.26 8.08 -3.58
N LEU A 98 -9.32 7.24 -3.20
CA LEU A 98 -7.89 7.52 -3.31
C LEU A 98 -7.51 7.88 -4.76
N VAL A 99 -7.97 7.06 -5.72
CA VAL A 99 -7.72 7.30 -7.15
C VAL A 99 -8.49 8.52 -7.66
N ARG A 100 -9.73 8.78 -7.20
CA ARG A 100 -10.44 10.03 -7.56
C ARG A 100 -9.66 11.27 -7.15
N ARG A 101 -9.09 11.29 -5.94
CA ARG A 101 -8.25 12.41 -5.48
C ARG A 101 -7.02 12.59 -6.36
N LEU A 102 -6.35 11.49 -6.72
CA LEU A 102 -5.21 11.52 -7.64
C LEU A 102 -5.62 12.13 -9.00
N LEU A 103 -6.68 11.60 -9.65
CA LEU A 103 -7.11 12.06 -10.98
C LEU A 103 -7.47 13.55 -10.97
N ARG A 104 -8.15 14.03 -9.92
CA ARG A 104 -8.45 15.46 -9.75
C ARG A 104 -7.17 16.29 -9.63
N ALA A 105 -6.21 15.86 -8.80
CA ALA A 105 -4.97 16.60 -8.57
C ALA A 105 -4.06 16.66 -9.80
N THR A 106 -4.18 15.67 -10.69
CA THR A 106 -3.40 15.59 -11.94
C THR A 106 -4.17 16.09 -13.17
N ASN A 107 -5.39 16.59 -13.02
CA ASN A 107 -6.31 16.96 -14.12
C ASN A 107 -6.49 15.82 -15.14
N ASP A 108 -6.53 14.58 -14.67
CA ASP A 108 -6.75 13.41 -15.50
C ASP A 108 -8.25 13.25 -15.79
N PRO A 109 -8.68 13.18 -17.07
CA PRO A 109 -10.10 13.16 -17.45
C PRO A 109 -10.78 11.80 -17.23
N ARG A 110 -10.05 10.76 -16.83
CA ARG A 110 -10.62 9.42 -16.60
C ARG A 110 -11.67 9.44 -15.49
N ARG A 111 -12.65 8.56 -15.62
CA ARG A 111 -13.75 8.42 -14.67
C ARG A 111 -13.57 7.18 -13.80
N VAL A 112 -13.64 7.34 -12.48
CA VAL A 112 -13.62 6.19 -11.55
C VAL A 112 -15.01 5.56 -11.47
N VAL A 113 -15.09 4.26 -11.73
CA VAL A 113 -16.26 3.41 -11.58
C VAL A 113 -16.03 2.49 -10.39
N VAL A 114 -16.95 2.52 -9.42
CA VAL A 114 -16.92 1.60 -8.27
C VAL A 114 -17.43 0.24 -8.72
N ASP A 115 -16.61 -0.79 -8.52
CA ASP A 115 -16.96 -2.17 -8.81
C ASP A 115 -16.48 -3.07 -7.66
N PRO A 116 -17.39 -3.57 -6.79
CA PRO A 116 -17.00 -4.44 -5.69
C PRO A 116 -16.30 -5.74 -6.13
N ALA A 117 -16.49 -6.16 -7.38
CA ALA A 117 -15.83 -7.33 -7.95
C ALA A 117 -14.46 -7.02 -8.56
N ALA A 118 -14.11 -5.73 -8.69
CA ALA A 118 -12.79 -5.35 -9.18
C ALA A 118 -11.72 -5.79 -8.17
N GLY A 119 -10.73 -6.52 -8.67
CA GLY A 119 -9.58 -6.94 -7.88
C GLY A 119 -8.50 -5.87 -7.81
N TYR A 120 -7.54 -6.09 -6.93
CA TYR A 120 -6.33 -5.28 -6.81
C TYR A 120 -5.25 -5.81 -7.75
N PHE A 121 -4.54 -4.93 -8.48
CA PHE A 121 -3.46 -5.27 -9.41
C PHE A 121 -3.72 -6.54 -10.25
N GLY A 122 -4.68 -6.45 -11.17
CA GLY A 122 -4.95 -7.54 -12.12
C GLY A 122 -5.85 -8.66 -11.58
N GLY A 123 -6.70 -8.36 -10.60
CA GLY A 123 -7.77 -9.25 -10.20
C GLY A 123 -7.56 -9.98 -8.87
N ILE A 124 -6.62 -9.55 -8.04
CA ILE A 124 -6.48 -10.11 -6.68
C ILE A 124 -7.69 -9.68 -5.85
N PRO A 125 -8.52 -10.60 -5.34
CA PRO A 125 -9.66 -10.27 -4.50
C PRO A 125 -9.22 -9.53 -3.23
N VAL A 126 -9.93 -8.45 -2.88
CA VAL A 126 -9.65 -7.62 -1.71
C VAL A 126 -10.93 -7.27 -0.96
N ASP A 127 -10.80 -7.12 0.34
CA ASP A 127 -11.81 -6.61 1.27
C ASP A 127 -11.23 -5.45 2.11
N ASP A 128 -11.99 -4.91 3.05
CA ASP A 128 -11.56 -3.80 3.91
C ASP A 128 -10.38 -4.11 4.85
N ARG A 129 -9.98 -5.37 4.94
CA ARG A 129 -8.83 -5.82 5.78
C ARG A 129 -7.60 -6.17 4.96
N SER A 130 -7.74 -6.26 3.64
CA SER A 130 -6.68 -6.80 2.77
C SER A 130 -5.49 -5.86 2.63
N LEU A 131 -5.74 -4.54 2.60
CA LEU A 131 -4.77 -3.50 2.28
C LEU A 131 -4.57 -2.48 3.42
N VAL A 132 -5.00 -2.84 4.62
CA VAL A 132 -4.77 -2.07 5.85
C VAL A 132 -3.94 -2.90 6.83
N PRO A 133 -3.15 -2.28 7.71
CA PRO A 133 -2.35 -3.00 8.70
C PRO A 133 -3.22 -3.57 9.82
N ALA A 134 -2.64 -4.44 10.63
CA ALA A 134 -3.23 -4.83 11.92
C ALA A 134 -3.18 -3.68 12.93
N ALA A 135 -3.94 -3.80 14.00
CA ALA A 135 -3.87 -2.85 15.12
C ALA A 135 -2.45 -2.76 15.70
N GLY A 136 -2.01 -1.54 16.03
CA GLY A 136 -0.68 -1.31 16.60
C GLY A 136 0.41 -1.04 15.55
N ALA A 137 0.08 -0.91 14.28
CA ALA A 137 1.02 -0.44 13.26
C ALA A 137 1.56 0.96 13.61
N ARG A 138 2.83 1.22 13.32
CA ARG A 138 3.39 2.57 13.41
C ARG A 138 2.94 3.38 12.20
N LEU A 139 2.47 4.60 12.44
CA LEU A 139 1.95 5.46 11.39
C LEU A 139 2.99 6.49 10.96
N GLY A 140 3.06 6.73 9.65
CA GLY A 140 3.72 7.87 9.06
C GLY A 140 2.94 9.16 9.36
N ALA A 141 3.54 10.29 9.05
CA ALA A 141 2.99 11.62 9.35
C ALA A 141 2.34 12.30 8.14
N VAL A 142 2.73 11.93 6.93
CA VAL A 142 2.30 12.61 5.71
C VAL A 142 0.94 12.10 5.26
N HIS A 143 -0.04 13.01 5.18
CA HIS A 143 -1.36 12.72 4.62
C HIS A 143 -1.34 12.68 3.09
N PHE A 144 -2.18 11.85 2.48
CA PHE A 144 -2.21 11.70 1.03
C PHE A 144 -2.55 13.00 0.30
N ASP A 145 -3.49 13.79 0.83
CA ASP A 145 -3.86 15.09 0.25
C ASP A 145 -2.73 16.13 0.33
N ASP A 146 -1.89 16.07 1.37
CA ASP A 146 -0.71 16.92 1.50
C ASP A 146 0.35 16.56 0.47
N TRP A 147 0.61 15.26 0.29
CA TRP A 147 1.51 14.75 -0.73
C TRP A 147 1.07 15.15 -2.15
N LEU A 148 -0.24 15.07 -2.47
CA LEU A 148 -0.78 15.54 -3.75
C LEU A 148 -0.57 17.04 -3.95
N ARG A 149 -0.82 17.87 -2.92
CA ARG A 149 -0.63 19.33 -2.99
C ARG A 149 0.84 19.73 -3.21
N GLN A 150 1.77 18.95 -2.68
CA GLN A 150 3.22 19.16 -2.89
C GLN A 150 3.72 18.65 -4.25
N GLY A 151 2.84 18.17 -5.11
CA GLY A 151 3.18 17.67 -6.45
C GLY A 151 3.78 16.26 -6.46
N GLY A 152 3.60 15.48 -5.42
CA GLY A 152 4.13 14.12 -5.32
C GLY A 152 3.68 13.18 -6.46
N ALA A 153 2.50 13.39 -7.01
CA ALA A 153 1.98 12.63 -8.16
C ALA A 153 2.62 12.99 -9.51
N ARG A 154 3.45 14.02 -9.59
CA ARG A 154 4.06 14.55 -10.83
C ARG A 154 5.54 14.17 -10.97
N LYS A 155 6.10 13.47 -10.01
CA LYS A 155 7.48 12.94 -10.01
C LYS A 155 7.50 11.48 -10.53
#